data_03396e6dd8e1248916dc8b3a4f6c02a7
#
_entry.id   03396e6dd8e1248916dc8b3a4f6c02a7
#
_cell.length_a   1.000
_cell.length_b   1.000
_cell.length_c   1.000
_cell.angle_alpha   90.00
_cell.angle_beta   90.00
_cell.angle_gamma   90.00
#
_symmetry.space_group_name_H-M   'P 1'
#
loop_
_entity.id
_entity.type
_entity.pdbx_description
1 polymer ?
#
loop_
_entity_poly.entity_id
_entity_poly.type
_entity_poly.pdbx_seq_one_letter_code
_entity_poly.pdbx_strand_id
1 'polypeptide(L)' 'MLTGKHFLLKAPTLGIEIVGDYREAVRVPAGEIVEILEGPKPDDKRSVKVRWRDKTLVMVADDVQKRGEEVPGPRGNG' A
#
# COMPACT_ATOMS: atom_id res chain seq x y z
N MET A 1 0.09 -11.02 9.58
CA MET A 1 0.94 -9.99 9.00
C MET A 1 0.61 -9.72 7.57
N LEU A 2 0.69 -8.46 7.17
CA LEU A 2 0.36 -8.10 5.80
C LEU A 2 1.56 -8.03 4.86
N THR A 3 2.77 -8.06 5.41
CA THR A 3 3.99 -7.94 4.60
C THR A 3 4.01 -8.98 3.48
N GLY A 4 4.27 -8.52 2.27
CA GLY A 4 4.32 -9.38 1.10
C GLY A 4 2.97 -9.57 0.42
N LYS A 5 1.89 -9.15 1.04
CA LYS A 5 0.57 -9.30 0.42
C LYS A 5 0.31 -8.19 -0.58
N HIS A 6 -0.54 -8.50 -1.54
CA HIS A 6 -0.93 -7.56 -2.59
C HIS A 6 -2.42 -7.28 -2.47
N PHE A 7 -2.79 -6.03 -2.68
CA PHE A 7 -4.19 -5.61 -2.61
C PHE A 7 -4.56 -4.87 -3.88
N LEU A 8 -5.67 -5.27 -4.47
CA LEU A 8 -6.27 -4.55 -5.58
C LEU A 8 -7.23 -3.53 -5.00
N LEU A 9 -6.95 -2.25 -5.23
CA LEU A 9 -7.79 -1.19 -4.68
C LEU A 9 -9.07 -1.07 -5.50
N LYS A 10 -10.19 -1.11 -4.81
CA LYS A 10 -11.51 -1.01 -5.45
C LYS A 10 -12.00 0.43 -5.48
N ALA A 11 -11.36 1.31 -4.76
CA ALA A 11 -11.69 2.73 -4.72
C ALA A 11 -10.41 3.52 -4.64
N PRO A 12 -10.41 4.77 -5.10
CA PRO A 12 -9.21 5.61 -4.97
C PRO A 12 -8.82 5.74 -3.51
N THR A 13 -7.53 5.67 -3.24
CA THR A 13 -7.03 5.66 -1.86
C THR A 13 -5.82 6.57 -1.80
N LEU A 14 -5.70 7.36 -0.73
CA LEU A 14 -4.58 8.25 -0.56
C LEU A 14 -3.42 7.54 0.12
N GLY A 15 -2.23 7.85 -0.36
CA GLY A 15 -0.99 7.47 0.29
C GLY A 15 -0.12 8.69 0.44
N ILE A 16 0.94 8.57 1.21
CA ILE A 16 1.91 9.65 1.41
C ILE A 16 3.25 9.17 0.89
N GLU A 17 3.80 9.92 -0.04
CA GLU A 17 5.15 9.67 -0.52
C GLU A 17 6.11 10.60 0.22
N ILE A 18 7.20 10.04 0.72
CA ILE A 18 8.24 10.82 1.40
C ILE A 18 9.36 11.03 0.40
N VAL A 19 9.59 12.27 0.03
CA VAL A 19 10.61 12.63 -0.95
C VAL A 19 11.54 13.62 -0.27
N GLY A 20 12.71 13.12 0.19
CA GLY A 20 13.62 13.96 0.96
C GLY A 20 12.93 14.44 2.22
N ASP A 21 12.84 15.77 2.36
CA ASP A 21 12.18 16.39 3.51
C ASP A 21 10.69 16.63 3.28
N TYR A 22 10.19 16.30 2.10
CA TYR A 22 8.82 16.59 1.75
C TYR A 22 7.94 15.36 1.90
N ARG A 23 6.67 15.62 2.18
CA ARG A 23 5.64 14.60 2.17
C ARG A 23 4.57 15.04 1.21
N GLU A 24 4.26 14.17 0.26
CA GLU A 24 3.27 14.49 -0.75
C GLU A 24 2.15 13.48 -0.72
N ALA A 25 0.92 13.98 -0.76
CA ALA A 25 -0.24 13.10 -0.88
C ALA A 25 -0.29 12.59 -2.32
N VAL A 26 -0.44 11.30 -2.47
CA VAL A 26 -0.53 10.65 -3.76
C VAL A 26 -1.84 9.87 -3.80
N ARG A 27 -2.66 10.15 -4.81
CA ARG A 27 -3.92 9.44 -4.96
C ARG A 27 -3.68 8.22 -5.84
N VAL A 28 -3.90 7.05 -5.27
CA VAL A 28 -3.78 5.80 -6.02
C VAL A 28 -5.16 5.47 -6.56
N PRO A 29 -5.31 5.38 -7.90
CA PRO A 29 -6.63 5.16 -8.47
C PRO A 29 -7.18 3.77 -8.17
N ALA A 30 -8.48 3.63 -8.29
CA ALA A 30 -9.10 2.31 -8.26
C ALA A 30 -8.55 1.46 -9.40
N GLY A 31 -8.44 0.16 -9.16
CA GLY A 31 -7.92 -0.76 -10.17
C GLY A 31 -6.43 -0.98 -10.08
N GLU A 32 -5.73 -0.24 -9.23
CA GLU A 32 -4.29 -0.41 -9.06
C GLU A 32 -4.01 -1.42 -7.96
N ILE A 33 -2.86 -2.07 -8.07
CA ILE A 33 -2.43 -3.05 -7.07
C ILE A 33 -1.27 -2.46 -6.29
N VAL A 34 -1.33 -2.58 -4.97
CA VAL A 34 -0.23 -2.18 -4.08
C VAL A 34 0.30 -3.40 -3.37
N GLU A 35 1.60 -3.39 -3.13
CA GLU A 35 2.26 -4.46 -2.38
C GLU A 35 2.63 -3.95 -1.00
N ILE A 36 2.30 -4.69 0.04
CA ILE A 36 2.66 -4.32 1.39
C ILE A 36 4.13 -4.67 1.63
N LEU A 37 4.94 -3.65 1.86
CA LEU A 37 6.36 -3.83 2.11
C LEU A 37 6.63 -4.07 3.59
N GLU A 38 5.93 -3.35 4.46
CA GLU A 38 6.04 -3.59 5.89
C GLU A 38 4.83 -3.02 6.62
N GLY A 39 4.56 -3.58 7.79
CA GLY A 39 3.50 -3.16 8.66
C GLY A 39 2.26 -4.02 8.50
N PRO A 40 1.25 -3.77 9.34
CA PRO A 40 1.31 -2.89 10.51
C PRO A 40 2.29 -3.42 11.54
N LYS A 41 2.89 -2.50 12.31
CA LYS A 41 3.86 -2.87 13.33
C LYS A 41 3.24 -2.74 14.72
N PRO A 42 3.81 -3.40 15.72
CA PRO A 42 3.26 -3.28 17.08
C PRO A 42 3.23 -1.83 17.59
N ASP A 43 4.20 -1.01 17.17
CA ASP A 43 4.26 0.38 17.59
C ASP A 43 3.53 1.32 16.65
N ASP A 44 3.07 0.84 15.51
CA ASP A 44 2.31 1.65 14.56
C ASP A 44 1.36 0.73 13.79
N LYS A 45 0.20 0.51 14.38
CA LYS A 45 -0.79 -0.39 13.80
C LYS A 45 -1.66 0.27 12.75
N ARG A 46 -1.49 1.57 12.55
CA ARG A 46 -2.35 2.31 11.66
C ARG A 46 -1.80 2.42 10.25
N SER A 47 -0.48 2.32 10.11
CA SER A 47 0.17 2.59 8.83
C SER A 47 0.81 1.35 8.25
N VAL A 48 0.82 1.28 6.94
CA VAL A 48 1.60 0.29 6.22
C VAL A 48 2.43 1.02 5.17
N LYS A 49 3.59 0.46 4.88
CA LYS A 49 4.42 0.95 3.79
C LYS A 49 4.13 0.07 2.59
N VAL A 50 3.81 0.66 1.46
CA VAL A 50 3.43 -0.08 0.27
C VAL A 50 4.28 0.35 -0.90
N ARG A 51 4.42 -0.55 -1.85
CA ARG A 51 4.97 -0.22 -3.16
C ARG A 51 3.83 -0.13 -4.16
N TRP A 52 3.83 0.97 -4.90
CA TRP A 52 2.91 1.15 -6.01
C TRP A 52 3.71 1.64 -7.20
N ARG A 53 3.79 0.80 -8.24
CA ARG A 53 4.64 1.09 -9.38
C ARG A 53 6.08 1.26 -8.91
N ASP A 54 6.69 2.40 -9.17
CA ASP A 54 8.06 2.66 -8.73
C ASP A 54 8.11 3.54 -7.48
N LYS A 55 6.98 3.70 -6.81
CA LYS A 55 6.89 4.57 -5.63
C LYS A 55 6.70 3.77 -4.37
N THR A 56 7.21 4.29 -3.28
CA THR A 56 6.96 3.76 -1.94
C THR A 56 6.09 4.77 -1.21
N LEU A 57 4.96 4.29 -0.71
CA LEU A 57 3.97 5.15 -0.06
C LEU A 57 3.67 4.63 1.34
N VAL A 58 3.29 5.54 2.22
CA VAL A 58 2.71 5.18 3.51
C VAL A 58 1.21 5.33 3.38
N MET A 59 0.47 4.28 3.71
CA MET A 59 -0.98 4.30 3.60
C MET A 59 -1.59 3.89 4.93
N VAL A 60 -2.84 4.26 5.14
CA VAL A 60 -3.58 3.84 6.32
C VAL A 60 -3.97 2.37 6.12
N ALA A 61 -3.59 1.53 7.07
CA ALA A 61 -3.81 0.09 6.95
C ALA A 61 -5.29 -0.24 6.76
N ASP A 62 -6.16 0.41 7.53
CA ASP A 62 -7.59 0.18 7.40
C ASP A 62 -8.10 0.53 6.01
N ASP A 63 -7.59 1.61 5.42
CA ASP A 63 -8.03 2.00 4.08
C ASP A 63 -7.65 0.94 3.06
N VAL A 64 -6.43 0.42 3.15
CA VAL A 64 -6.00 -0.61 2.22
C VAL A 64 -6.86 -1.85 2.36
N GLN A 65 -7.17 -2.24 3.58
CA GLN A 65 -7.95 -3.45 3.81
C GLN A 65 -9.42 -3.28 3.46
N LYS A 66 -9.98 -2.10 3.75
CA LYS A 66 -11.40 -1.87 3.48
C LYS A 66 -11.69 -1.53 2.03
N ARG A 67 -10.78 -0.81 1.39
CA ARG A 67 -10.97 -0.40 0.01
C ARG A 67 -10.30 -1.34 -0.97
N GLY A 68 -9.47 -2.26 -0.48
CA GLY A 68 -8.75 -3.19 -1.31
C GLY A 68 -9.24 -4.61 -1.10
N GLU A 69 -8.89 -5.43 -2.07
CA GLU A 69 -9.15 -6.86 -2.01
C GLU A 69 -7.81 -7.56 -2.15
N GLU A 70 -7.52 -8.45 -1.22
CA GLU A 70 -6.27 -9.19 -1.32
C GLU A 70 -6.28 -10.05 -2.57
N VAL A 71 -5.21 -9.98 -3.34
CA VAL A 71 -5.07 -10.74 -4.58
C VAL A 71 -3.73 -11.46 -4.55
N PRO A 72 -3.59 -12.55 -5.32
CA PRO A 72 -2.28 -13.19 -5.42
C PRO A 72 -1.26 -12.23 -6.00
N GLY A 73 -0.06 -12.28 -5.47
CA GLY A 73 1.02 -11.48 -6.00
C GLY A 73 1.42 -11.96 -7.38
N PRO A 74 2.23 -11.17 -8.09
CA PRO A 74 2.75 -11.62 -9.37
C PRO A 74 3.58 -12.88 -9.17
N ARG A 75 3.46 -13.82 -10.09
CA ARG A 75 4.23 -15.02 -10.04
C ARG A 75 5.61 -14.69 -10.36
N GLY A 76 6.38 -14.91 -9.46
CA GLY A 76 7.71 -14.69 -9.68
C GLY A 76 8.22 -15.66 -10.62
N ASN A 77 8.60 -16.07 -11.10
CA ASN A 77 8.98 -16.82 -11.93
C ASN A 77 8.46 -17.68 -12.19
N GLY A 78 7.99 -17.48 -11.95
CA GLY A 78 7.41 -17.86 -12.52
C GLY A 78 7.25 -18.18 -12.23
#